data_02e9b53e205963c945f31aee2539ef5c
#
_entry.id   02e9b53e205963c945f31aee2539ef5c
#
_cell.length_a   1.000
_cell.length_b   1.000
_cell.length_c   1.000
_cell.angle_alpha   90.00
_cell.angle_beta   90.00
_cell.angle_gamma   90.00
#
_symmetry.space_group_name_H-M   'P 1'
#
loop_
_entity.id
_entity.type
_entity.pdbx_description
1 polymer ?
#
loop_
_entity_poly.entity_id
_entity_poly.type
_entity_poly.pdbx_seq_one_letter_code
_entity_poly.pdbx_strand_id
1 'polypeptide(L)'
;ADGATYSVEPGQPPYPATMNAAVVADMAAWEPDAVVVKGDVTSNGTDDEVDRFLEVYGGAFGDRLTWVRGNHESYHHNQRGAWPTQEVTLPGVTLAVLDTSRDGRINGDLDAEQLDWLDELGQRADRPVMVFGHHPVWNPAEEARHDSTFGLVPDATEALAETFARRPRLLGYFAGHTHRNKRIGLPGVGDVPFVEVGTVKDFPGSWAEYRIHDGMVLQVHRRVTDPVALEWSERTRGMFAGTYSGYARGRRSDRCFAMVAR
;
A
#
# COMPACT_ATOMS: atom_id res chain seq x y z
N ALA A 1 12.33 -7.07 19.19
CA ALA A 1 11.75 -7.93 20.22
C ALA A 1 11.14 -9.22 19.64
N ASP A 2 10.83 -9.29 18.38
CA ASP A 2 10.13 -10.43 17.77
C ASP A 2 11.01 -11.23 16.78
N GLY A 3 12.33 -11.14 16.90
CA GLY A 3 13.28 -11.78 15.97
C GLY A 3 13.07 -13.31 15.84
N ALA A 4 12.72 -13.99 16.92
CA ALA A 4 12.45 -15.44 16.90
C ALA A 4 11.15 -15.78 16.12
N THR A 5 10.20 -14.85 15.99
CA THR A 5 8.96 -15.04 15.23
C THR A 5 9.24 -15.20 13.74
N TYR A 6 10.28 -14.55 13.24
CA TYR A 6 10.65 -14.56 11.82
C TYR A 6 11.76 -15.57 11.48
N SER A 7 12.25 -16.35 12.47
CA SER A 7 13.25 -17.38 12.21
C SER A 7 12.63 -18.61 11.54
N VAL A 8 13.41 -19.29 10.72
CA VAL A 8 13.07 -20.58 10.09
C VAL A 8 14.02 -21.67 10.58
N GLU A 9 13.58 -22.93 10.55
CA GLU A 9 14.45 -24.06 10.82
C GLU A 9 15.50 -24.21 9.69
N PRO A 10 16.68 -24.77 9.99
CA PRO A 10 17.69 -25.02 8.99
C PRO A 10 17.14 -25.81 7.80
N GLY A 11 17.36 -25.30 6.58
CA GLY A 11 16.90 -25.93 5.33
C GLY A 11 15.48 -25.54 4.88
N GLN A 12 14.75 -24.77 5.67
CA GLN A 12 13.48 -24.18 5.23
C GLN A 12 13.72 -22.87 4.44
N PRO A 13 12.84 -22.54 3.47
CA PRO A 13 12.93 -21.27 2.76
C PRO A 13 12.74 -20.11 3.75
N PRO A 14 13.40 -18.96 3.51
CA PRO A 14 13.17 -17.76 4.32
C PRO A 14 11.69 -17.37 4.34
N TYR A 15 11.23 -16.93 5.50
CA TYR A 15 9.86 -16.46 5.72
C TYR A 15 9.32 -15.53 4.61
N PRO A 16 10.04 -14.47 4.16
CA PRO A 16 9.53 -13.61 3.09
C PRO A 16 9.35 -14.36 1.76
N ALA A 17 10.20 -15.32 1.44
CA ALA A 17 10.08 -16.11 0.22
C ALA A 17 8.79 -16.94 0.22
N THR A 18 8.44 -17.59 1.34
CA THR A 18 7.19 -18.34 1.47
C THR A 18 5.96 -17.46 1.30
N MET A 19 5.94 -16.30 1.99
CA MET A 19 4.79 -15.39 1.95
C MET A 19 4.61 -14.75 0.57
N ASN A 20 5.71 -14.32 -0.06
CA ASN A 20 5.65 -13.71 -1.39
C ASN A 20 5.25 -14.72 -2.47
N ALA A 21 5.77 -15.95 -2.42
CA ALA A 21 5.35 -16.99 -3.35
C ALA A 21 3.85 -17.30 -3.25
N ALA A 22 3.33 -17.41 -2.02
CA ALA A 22 1.93 -17.66 -1.77
C ALA A 22 1.02 -16.53 -2.28
N VAL A 23 1.35 -15.27 -1.96
CA VAL A 23 0.51 -14.14 -2.40
C VAL A 23 0.54 -13.95 -3.90
N VAL A 24 1.70 -14.15 -4.53
CA VAL A 24 1.80 -14.07 -6.01
C VAL A 24 0.98 -15.17 -6.68
N ALA A 25 1.02 -16.41 -6.16
CA ALA A 25 0.18 -17.49 -6.68
C ALA A 25 -1.32 -17.18 -6.53
N ASP A 26 -1.72 -16.69 -5.36
CA ASP A 26 -3.12 -16.29 -5.14
C ASP A 26 -3.55 -15.15 -6.07
N MET A 27 -2.75 -14.08 -6.20
CA MET A 27 -3.07 -12.97 -7.10
C MET A 27 -3.12 -13.42 -8.56
N ALA A 28 -2.15 -14.22 -9.01
CA ALA A 28 -2.09 -14.71 -10.39
C ALA A 28 -3.32 -15.56 -10.78
N ALA A 29 -3.87 -16.33 -9.83
CA ALA A 29 -5.08 -17.11 -10.05
C ALA A 29 -6.34 -16.25 -10.33
N TRP A 30 -6.31 -14.96 -10.03
CA TRP A 30 -7.38 -14.00 -10.33
C TRP A 30 -7.19 -13.30 -11.67
N GLU A 31 -6.06 -13.52 -12.37
CA GLU A 31 -5.72 -12.88 -13.65
C GLU A 31 -5.93 -11.35 -13.65
N PRO A 32 -5.33 -10.60 -12.71
CA PRO A 32 -5.58 -9.18 -12.58
C PRO A 32 -5.08 -8.39 -13.79
N ASP A 33 -5.80 -7.33 -14.17
CA ASP A 33 -5.36 -6.39 -15.22
C ASP A 33 -4.15 -5.55 -14.79
N ALA A 34 -4.00 -5.30 -13.49
CA ALA A 34 -2.85 -4.64 -12.90
C ALA A 34 -2.59 -5.09 -11.46
N VAL A 35 -1.34 -5.03 -11.04
CA VAL A 35 -0.88 -5.25 -9.67
C VAL A 35 -0.06 -4.05 -9.23
N VAL A 36 -0.43 -3.45 -8.09
CA VAL A 36 0.32 -2.32 -7.48
C VAL A 36 0.97 -2.79 -6.19
N VAL A 37 2.30 -2.71 -6.13
CA VAL A 37 3.08 -2.93 -4.91
C VAL A 37 3.54 -1.59 -4.36
N LYS A 38 3.10 -1.29 -3.15
CA LYS A 38 3.21 0.03 -2.53
C LYS A 38 4.43 0.19 -1.64
N GLY A 39 5.59 -0.35 -2.06
CA GLY A 39 6.86 -0.18 -1.35
C GLY A 39 7.14 -1.22 -0.27
N ASP A 40 8.26 -1.04 0.42
CA ASP A 40 8.83 -1.99 1.39
C ASP A 40 9.00 -3.39 0.77
N VAL A 41 9.54 -3.41 -0.46
CA VAL A 41 9.86 -4.64 -1.20
C VAL A 41 11.14 -5.29 -0.69
N THR A 42 11.92 -4.54 0.10
CA THR A 42 13.14 -4.97 0.76
C THR A 42 13.04 -4.88 2.29
N SER A 43 13.94 -5.53 3.00
CA SER A 43 14.14 -5.35 4.44
C SER A 43 15.32 -4.43 4.75
N ASN A 44 16.37 -4.53 3.94
CA ASN A 44 17.63 -3.83 4.16
C ASN A 44 17.99 -2.87 3.00
N GLY A 45 17.08 -2.64 2.08
CA GLY A 45 17.27 -1.72 0.96
C GLY A 45 18.33 -2.17 -0.04
N THR A 46 18.68 -3.46 -0.11
CA THR A 46 19.72 -3.96 -1.02
C THR A 46 19.18 -4.21 -2.42
N ASP A 47 20.03 -4.08 -3.42
CA ASP A 47 19.67 -4.39 -4.81
C ASP A 47 19.33 -5.87 -5.00
N ASP A 48 20.00 -6.76 -4.30
CA ASP A 48 19.70 -8.20 -4.32
C ASP A 48 18.28 -8.51 -3.84
N GLU A 49 17.78 -7.78 -2.83
CA GLU A 49 16.41 -7.92 -2.35
C GLU A 49 15.41 -7.39 -3.39
N VAL A 50 15.70 -6.25 -4.04
CA VAL A 50 14.89 -5.72 -5.14
C VAL A 50 14.89 -6.69 -6.32
N ASP A 51 16.03 -7.27 -6.68
CA ASP A 51 16.11 -8.25 -7.77
C ASP A 51 15.25 -9.48 -7.47
N ARG A 52 15.26 -10.00 -6.25
CA ARG A 52 14.38 -11.11 -5.83
C ARG A 52 12.90 -10.74 -5.91
N PHE A 53 12.54 -9.51 -5.48
CA PHE A 53 11.18 -9.02 -5.66
C PHE A 53 10.77 -9.01 -7.12
N LEU A 54 11.60 -8.47 -8.01
CA LEU A 54 11.33 -8.41 -9.44
C LEU A 54 11.31 -9.79 -10.10
N GLU A 55 12.14 -10.73 -9.64
CA GLU A 55 12.08 -12.12 -10.08
C GLU A 55 10.71 -12.75 -9.78
N VAL A 56 10.19 -12.56 -8.58
CA VAL A 56 8.93 -13.17 -8.13
C VAL A 56 7.71 -12.45 -8.70
N TYR A 57 7.59 -11.14 -8.46
CA TYR A 57 6.43 -10.35 -8.89
C TYR A 57 6.51 -9.98 -10.38
N GLY A 58 7.67 -9.53 -10.84
CA GLY A 58 7.90 -9.19 -12.24
C GLY A 58 7.75 -10.41 -13.14
N GLY A 59 8.30 -11.56 -12.72
CA GLY A 59 8.14 -12.82 -13.44
C GLY A 59 6.69 -13.27 -13.57
N ALA A 60 5.84 -13.02 -12.57
CA ALA A 60 4.44 -13.40 -12.58
C ALA A 60 3.52 -12.42 -13.33
N PHE A 61 3.79 -11.12 -13.21
CA PHE A 61 2.87 -10.08 -13.69
C PHE A 61 3.38 -9.28 -14.89
N GLY A 62 4.71 -9.29 -15.15
CA GLY A 62 5.30 -8.57 -16.29
C GLY A 62 4.88 -7.10 -16.30
N ASP A 63 4.39 -6.61 -17.46
CA ASP A 63 3.96 -5.23 -17.66
C ASP A 63 2.73 -4.82 -16.84
N ARG A 64 2.05 -5.78 -16.20
CA ARG A 64 0.93 -5.49 -15.29
C ARG A 64 1.41 -5.07 -13.89
N LEU A 65 2.69 -5.24 -13.57
CA LEU A 65 3.27 -4.81 -12.29
C LEU A 65 3.63 -3.34 -12.32
N THR A 66 3.06 -2.57 -11.40
CA THR A 66 3.51 -1.23 -11.03
C THR A 66 3.95 -1.24 -9.58
N TRP A 67 5.10 -0.66 -9.28
CA TRP A 67 5.59 -0.61 -7.91
C TRP A 67 6.27 0.72 -7.62
N VAL A 68 6.39 1.04 -6.35
CA VAL A 68 7.07 2.23 -5.85
C VAL A 68 7.85 1.82 -4.60
N ARG A 69 8.90 2.54 -4.28
CA ARG A 69 9.66 2.29 -3.06
C ARG A 69 8.89 2.68 -1.80
N GLY A 70 9.25 2.07 -0.67
CA GLY A 70 8.82 2.46 0.65
C GLY A 70 9.95 3.04 1.48
N ASN A 71 9.75 3.14 2.80
CA ASN A 71 10.79 3.68 3.68
C ASN A 71 11.97 2.72 3.85
N HIS A 72 11.79 1.41 3.70
CA HIS A 72 12.92 0.48 3.77
C HIS A 72 13.91 0.71 2.63
N GLU A 73 13.46 0.96 1.42
CA GLU A 73 14.32 1.34 0.31
C GLU A 73 14.94 2.73 0.52
N SER A 74 14.12 3.74 0.81
CA SER A 74 14.59 5.13 0.91
C SER A 74 15.44 5.40 2.15
N TYR A 75 15.15 4.73 3.27
CA TYR A 75 15.95 4.82 4.48
C TYR A 75 17.38 4.33 4.26
N HIS A 76 17.55 3.31 3.43
CA HIS A 76 18.84 2.77 3.02
C HIS A 76 19.39 3.41 1.73
N HIS A 77 18.80 4.53 1.29
CA HIS A 77 19.22 5.28 0.10
C HIS A 77 19.15 4.49 -1.22
N ASN A 78 18.37 3.42 -1.29
CA ASN A 78 18.13 2.72 -2.54
C ASN A 78 17.22 3.56 -3.45
N GLN A 79 17.67 3.80 -4.67
CA GLN A 79 16.96 4.63 -5.65
C GLN A 79 16.11 3.82 -6.63
N ARG A 80 16.13 2.50 -6.55
CA ARG A 80 15.26 1.66 -7.39
C ARG A 80 13.81 1.84 -6.97
N GLY A 81 12.93 2.10 -7.93
CA GLY A 81 11.54 2.42 -7.65
C GLY A 81 11.28 3.88 -7.23
N ALA A 82 12.29 4.75 -7.26
CA ALA A 82 12.19 6.17 -6.95
C ALA A 82 11.58 6.99 -8.10
N TRP A 83 10.47 6.55 -8.63
CA TRP A 83 9.71 7.30 -9.64
C TRP A 83 8.71 8.22 -8.94
N PRO A 84 8.86 9.55 -9.04
CA PRO A 84 8.01 10.48 -8.30
C PRO A 84 6.53 10.24 -8.54
N THR A 85 6.16 10.00 -9.80
CA THR A 85 4.77 9.74 -10.22
C THR A 85 4.73 8.68 -11.32
N GLN A 86 3.69 7.85 -11.31
CA GLN A 86 3.41 6.89 -12.36
C GLN A 86 1.92 6.88 -12.66
N GLU A 87 1.54 6.71 -13.93
CA GLU A 87 0.16 6.63 -14.38
C GLU A 87 -0.07 5.34 -15.16
N VAL A 88 -1.11 4.60 -14.80
CA VAL A 88 -1.54 3.41 -15.53
C VAL A 88 -3.03 3.56 -15.86
N THR A 89 -3.33 3.62 -17.15
CA THR A 89 -4.71 3.71 -17.63
C THR A 89 -5.26 2.31 -17.92
N LEU A 90 -6.36 1.98 -17.27
CA LEU A 90 -7.08 0.72 -17.44
C LEU A 90 -8.51 0.98 -17.89
N PRO A 91 -9.23 -0.02 -18.40
CA PRO A 91 -10.66 0.09 -18.64
C PRO A 91 -11.40 0.48 -17.35
N GLY A 92 -12.08 1.62 -17.37
CA GLY A 92 -12.90 2.11 -16.25
C GLY A 92 -12.17 2.78 -15.10
N VAL A 93 -10.83 2.80 -15.05
CA VAL A 93 -10.07 3.42 -13.95
C VAL A 93 -8.68 3.86 -14.41
N THR A 94 -8.15 4.91 -13.81
CA THR A 94 -6.74 5.28 -13.90
C THR A 94 -6.09 5.07 -12.53
N LEU A 95 -4.89 4.48 -12.50
CA LEU A 95 -4.07 4.34 -11.31
C LEU A 95 -3.00 5.43 -11.31
N ALA A 96 -2.93 6.20 -10.24
CA ALA A 96 -1.88 7.17 -9.96
C ALA A 96 -1.02 6.61 -8.83
N VAL A 97 0.27 6.42 -9.05
CA VAL A 97 1.18 5.89 -8.03
C VAL A 97 2.23 6.95 -7.72
N LEU A 98 2.34 7.31 -6.43
CA LEU A 98 3.20 8.38 -5.93
C LEU A 98 4.31 7.79 -5.06
N ASP A 99 5.55 8.17 -5.30
CA ASP A 99 6.64 7.92 -4.36
C ASP A 99 6.51 8.92 -3.20
N THR A 100 6.07 8.43 -2.07
CA THR A 100 5.92 9.22 -0.85
C THR A 100 7.14 9.13 0.06
N SER A 101 8.20 8.47 -0.39
CA SER A 101 9.36 8.16 0.43
C SER A 101 10.33 9.34 0.51
N ARG A 102 11.02 9.44 1.64
CA ARG A 102 12.06 10.46 1.91
C ARG A 102 13.38 9.77 2.22
N ASP A 103 14.44 10.12 1.51
CA ASP A 103 15.76 9.55 1.74
C ASP A 103 16.23 9.76 3.19
N GLY A 104 16.65 8.66 3.84
CA GLY A 104 17.08 8.66 5.23
C GLY A 104 15.97 8.90 6.27
N ARG A 105 14.70 8.80 5.89
CA ARG A 105 13.54 9.00 6.77
C ARG A 105 12.60 7.80 6.77
N ILE A 106 11.86 7.64 7.88
CA ILE A 106 10.81 6.63 8.01
C ILE A 106 9.45 7.17 7.56
N ASN A 107 9.22 8.46 7.75
CA ASN A 107 7.98 9.12 7.36
C ASN A 107 8.00 9.55 5.89
N GLY A 108 6.81 9.78 5.36
CA GLY A 108 6.60 10.20 3.98
C GLY A 108 6.37 11.70 3.80
N ASP A 109 6.48 12.12 2.55
CA ASP A 109 6.19 13.48 2.10
C ASP A 109 5.70 13.45 0.65
N LEU A 110 5.16 14.55 0.17
CA LEU A 110 4.84 14.82 -1.23
C LEU A 110 5.34 16.22 -1.57
N ASP A 111 6.11 16.33 -2.62
CA ASP A 111 6.56 17.62 -3.10
C ASP A 111 5.49 18.34 -3.96
N ALA A 112 5.74 19.60 -4.26
CA ALA A 112 4.80 20.42 -5.04
C ALA A 112 4.59 19.88 -6.45
N GLU A 113 5.63 19.33 -7.08
CA GLU A 113 5.56 18.79 -8.44
C GLU A 113 4.67 17.54 -8.49
N GLN A 114 4.74 16.68 -7.49
CA GLN A 114 3.87 15.50 -7.37
C GLN A 114 2.40 15.89 -7.14
N LEU A 115 2.17 16.90 -6.30
CA LEU A 115 0.82 17.41 -6.01
C LEU A 115 0.21 18.13 -7.24
N ASP A 116 1.00 18.94 -7.96
CA ASP A 116 0.58 19.59 -9.19
C ASP A 116 0.25 18.55 -10.26
N TRP A 117 1.10 17.53 -10.43
CA TRP A 117 0.85 16.44 -11.35
C TRP A 117 -0.46 15.70 -11.04
N LEU A 118 -0.72 15.42 -9.75
CA LEU A 118 -1.95 14.75 -9.32
C LEU A 118 -3.19 15.62 -9.56
N ASP A 119 -3.06 16.93 -9.30
CA ASP A 119 -4.12 17.90 -9.56
C ASP A 119 -4.47 17.99 -11.05
N GLU A 120 -3.46 18.06 -11.92
CA GLU A 120 -3.62 18.03 -13.39
C GLU A 120 -4.24 16.71 -13.86
N LEU A 121 -3.79 15.57 -13.31
CA LEU A 121 -4.38 14.27 -13.61
C LEU A 121 -5.87 14.23 -13.22
N GLY A 122 -6.20 14.67 -12.01
CA GLY A 122 -7.57 14.74 -11.53
C GLY A 122 -8.46 15.70 -12.33
N GLN A 123 -7.87 16.75 -12.93
CA GLN A 123 -8.56 17.70 -13.80
C GLN A 123 -8.88 17.11 -15.19
N ARG A 124 -7.92 16.38 -15.80
CA ARG A 124 -8.05 15.84 -17.16
C ARG A 124 -8.69 14.45 -17.22
N ALA A 125 -8.84 13.79 -16.09
CA ALA A 125 -9.36 12.42 -16.05
C ALA A 125 -10.81 12.34 -16.53
N ASP A 126 -11.07 11.42 -17.46
CA ASP A 126 -12.41 11.08 -17.96
C ASP A 126 -13.08 9.95 -17.19
N ARG A 127 -12.34 9.33 -16.26
CA ARG A 127 -12.71 8.17 -15.42
C ARG A 127 -12.20 8.33 -13.99
N PRO A 128 -12.66 7.49 -13.03
CA PRO A 128 -12.15 7.52 -11.66
C PRO A 128 -10.63 7.30 -11.61
N VAL A 129 -9.95 8.01 -10.69
CA VAL A 129 -8.51 7.88 -10.44
C VAL A 129 -8.33 7.30 -9.04
N MET A 130 -7.68 6.16 -8.92
CA MET A 130 -7.23 5.58 -7.66
C MET A 130 -5.79 5.98 -7.40
N VAL A 131 -5.51 6.57 -6.23
CA VAL A 131 -4.18 7.08 -5.89
C VAL A 131 -3.51 6.15 -4.89
N PHE A 132 -2.29 5.73 -5.19
CA PHE A 132 -1.51 4.81 -4.37
C PHE A 132 -0.21 5.47 -3.92
N GLY A 133 0.20 5.20 -2.69
CA GLY A 133 1.49 5.58 -2.15
C GLY A 133 1.90 4.61 -1.04
N HIS A 134 3.11 4.76 -0.50
CA HIS A 134 3.56 3.89 0.59
C HIS A 134 3.00 4.36 1.95
N HIS A 135 3.21 5.63 2.29
CA HIS A 135 2.86 6.17 3.61
C HIS A 135 1.39 6.56 3.70
N PRO A 136 0.69 6.20 4.79
CA PRO A 136 -0.66 6.69 5.04
C PRO A 136 -0.67 8.17 5.37
N VAL A 137 -1.81 8.81 5.22
CA VAL A 137 -2.02 10.20 5.64
C VAL A 137 -1.89 10.34 7.16
N TRP A 138 -1.37 11.48 7.61
CA TRP A 138 -1.46 11.89 9.01
C TRP A 138 -2.94 12.01 9.43
N ASN A 139 -3.30 11.50 10.60
CA ASN A 139 -4.67 11.54 11.09
C ASN A 139 -4.83 12.61 12.19
N PRO A 140 -5.41 13.79 11.89
CA PRO A 140 -5.56 14.87 12.86
C PRO A 140 -6.47 14.51 14.06
N ALA A 141 -7.28 13.45 13.96
CA ALA A 141 -8.13 12.99 15.05
C ALA A 141 -7.41 12.12 16.09
N GLU A 142 -6.26 11.55 15.73
CA GLU A 142 -5.52 10.60 16.58
C GLU A 142 -4.11 11.08 16.93
N GLU A 143 -3.53 11.99 16.14
CA GLU A 143 -2.13 12.36 16.24
C GLU A 143 -1.97 13.88 16.36
N ALA A 144 -1.14 14.31 17.30
CA ALA A 144 -0.74 15.73 17.37
C ALA A 144 0.03 16.13 16.09
N ARG A 145 -0.07 17.41 15.70
CA ARG A 145 0.67 17.93 14.55
C ARG A 145 2.17 18.04 14.89
N HIS A 146 3.00 17.29 14.21
CA HIS A 146 4.48 17.35 14.26
C HIS A 146 5.09 16.67 13.04
N ASP A 147 6.34 16.98 12.70
CA ASP A 147 7.02 16.48 11.49
C ASP A 147 7.59 15.05 11.64
N SER A 148 7.49 14.45 12.81
CA SER A 148 7.95 13.09 13.06
C SER A 148 6.80 12.09 13.11
N THR A 149 5.75 12.31 12.32
CA THR A 149 4.65 11.34 12.11
C THR A 149 5.17 10.04 11.55
N PHE A 150 4.43 8.97 11.73
CA PHE A 150 4.74 7.68 11.12
C PHE A 150 4.23 7.58 9.66
N GLY A 151 3.28 8.41 9.26
CA GLY A 151 2.74 8.52 7.90
C GLY A 151 3.35 9.68 7.10
N LEU A 152 2.55 10.26 6.22
CA LEU A 152 2.86 11.53 5.56
C LEU A 152 2.97 12.65 6.59
N VAL A 153 3.87 13.59 6.37
CA VAL A 153 3.91 14.82 7.19
C VAL A 153 2.57 15.57 7.11
N PRO A 154 2.20 16.33 8.15
CA PRO A 154 0.91 17.02 8.19
C PRO A 154 0.67 17.93 6.98
N ASP A 155 1.67 18.70 6.55
CA ASP A 155 1.55 19.63 5.41
C ASP A 155 1.26 18.89 4.11
N ALA A 156 1.94 17.77 3.85
CA ALA A 156 1.67 16.93 2.67
C ALA A 156 0.28 16.29 2.72
N THR A 157 -0.16 15.87 3.91
CA THR A 157 -1.52 15.33 4.09
C THR A 157 -2.59 16.37 3.80
N GLU A 158 -2.42 17.59 4.29
CA GLU A 158 -3.37 18.69 4.08
C GLU A 158 -3.43 19.09 2.61
N ALA A 159 -2.28 19.25 1.94
CA ALA A 159 -2.21 19.55 0.51
C ALA A 159 -2.82 18.45 -0.36
N LEU A 160 -2.58 17.17 0.00
CA LEU A 160 -3.21 16.04 -0.67
C LEU A 160 -4.73 16.06 -0.47
N ALA A 161 -5.21 16.32 0.75
CA ALA A 161 -6.64 16.44 1.05
C ALA A 161 -7.31 17.57 0.26
N GLU A 162 -6.67 18.73 0.14
CA GLU A 162 -7.14 19.83 -0.68
C GLU A 162 -7.23 19.46 -2.16
N THR A 163 -6.27 18.70 -2.67
CA THR A 163 -6.30 18.19 -4.06
C THR A 163 -7.49 17.25 -4.27
N PHE A 164 -7.75 16.34 -3.35
CA PHE A 164 -8.94 15.47 -3.40
C PHE A 164 -10.25 16.25 -3.28
N ALA A 165 -10.30 17.32 -2.48
CA ALA A 165 -11.48 18.17 -2.35
C ALA A 165 -11.82 18.91 -3.65
N ARG A 166 -10.79 19.33 -4.40
CA ARG A 166 -10.95 20.06 -5.68
C ARG A 166 -11.24 19.13 -6.86
N ARG A 167 -10.83 17.86 -6.80
CA ARG A 167 -10.82 16.93 -7.94
C ARG A 167 -11.74 15.72 -7.70
N PRO A 168 -13.02 15.79 -8.06
CA PRO A 168 -14.00 14.73 -7.77
C PRO A 168 -13.68 13.39 -8.45
N ARG A 169 -12.82 13.35 -9.47
CA ARG A 169 -12.37 12.12 -10.11
C ARG A 169 -11.36 11.33 -9.25
N LEU A 170 -10.69 11.96 -8.29
CA LEU A 170 -9.83 11.26 -7.33
C LEU A 170 -10.72 10.49 -6.36
N LEU A 171 -10.71 9.16 -6.50
CA LEU A 171 -11.67 8.27 -5.84
C LEU A 171 -11.28 7.92 -4.40
N GLY A 172 -9.98 7.79 -4.14
CA GLY A 172 -9.43 7.44 -2.83
C GLY A 172 -7.91 7.33 -2.86
N TYR A 173 -7.31 7.37 -1.67
CA TYR A 173 -5.87 7.18 -1.47
C TYR A 173 -5.61 5.89 -0.71
N PHE A 174 -4.67 5.05 -1.20
CA PHE A 174 -4.41 3.70 -0.71
C PHE A 174 -2.95 3.52 -0.35
N ALA A 175 -2.67 3.34 0.94
CA ALA A 175 -1.34 3.23 1.50
C ALA A 175 -1.02 1.84 2.07
N GLY A 176 0.25 1.64 2.43
CA GLY A 176 0.81 0.49 3.12
C GLY A 176 1.44 0.86 4.47
N HIS A 177 2.73 0.51 4.67
CA HIS A 177 3.63 0.93 5.75
C HIS A 177 3.27 0.44 7.16
N THR A 178 2.04 0.65 7.58
CA THR A 178 1.57 0.39 8.95
C THR A 178 1.21 -1.07 9.24
N HIS A 179 1.22 -1.92 8.22
CA HIS A 179 0.82 -3.33 8.31
C HIS A 179 -0.60 -3.58 8.83
N ARG A 180 -1.49 -2.59 8.74
CA ARG A 180 -2.87 -2.70 9.22
C ARG A 180 -3.88 -2.38 8.13
N ASN A 181 -5.11 -2.81 8.37
CA ASN A 181 -6.25 -2.37 7.58
C ASN A 181 -6.99 -1.27 8.36
N LYS A 182 -7.03 -0.08 7.80
CA LYS A 182 -7.73 1.07 8.38
C LYS A 182 -8.26 1.98 7.28
N ARG A 183 -9.46 2.51 7.48
CA ARG A 183 -10.07 3.50 6.60
C ARG A 183 -10.49 4.71 7.41
N ILE A 184 -10.08 5.89 6.97
CA ILE A 184 -10.47 7.16 7.56
C ILE A 184 -11.01 8.10 6.48
N GLY A 185 -11.75 9.12 6.88
CA GLY A 185 -12.03 10.32 6.11
C GLY A 185 -11.23 11.48 6.67
N LEU A 186 -10.91 12.45 5.82
CA LEU A 186 -10.29 13.70 6.24
C LEU A 186 -11.30 14.85 6.22
N PRO A 187 -11.15 15.86 7.09
CA PRO A 187 -11.99 17.05 7.08
C PRO A 187 -11.98 17.74 5.71
N GLY A 188 -13.13 18.20 5.24
CA GLY A 188 -13.28 18.96 4.00
C GLY A 188 -13.26 18.14 2.70
N VAL A 189 -13.01 16.82 2.75
CA VAL A 189 -12.87 15.98 1.54
C VAL A 189 -14.15 15.19 1.22
N GLY A 190 -15.15 15.22 2.10
CA GLY A 190 -16.37 14.44 1.97
C GLY A 190 -16.13 12.94 2.20
N ASP A 191 -16.79 12.08 1.42
CA ASP A 191 -16.76 10.63 1.60
C ASP A 191 -15.56 9.93 0.92
N VAL A 192 -14.49 10.67 0.60
CA VAL A 192 -13.28 10.08 0.02
C VAL A 192 -12.55 9.23 1.07
N PRO A 193 -12.28 7.95 0.79
CA PRO A 193 -11.55 7.10 1.70
C PRO A 193 -10.03 7.30 1.59
N PHE A 194 -9.39 7.41 2.74
CA PHE A 194 -7.95 7.27 2.92
C PHE A 194 -7.70 5.94 3.63
N VAL A 195 -7.02 5.03 2.96
CA VAL A 195 -7.01 3.61 3.30
C VAL A 195 -5.60 3.11 3.55
N GLU A 196 -5.41 2.44 4.67
CA GLU A 196 -4.25 1.61 4.95
C GLU A 196 -4.63 0.16 4.64
N VAL A 197 -3.83 -0.51 3.81
CA VAL A 197 -4.03 -1.92 3.46
C VAL A 197 -2.97 -2.74 4.18
N GLY A 198 -3.39 -3.80 4.86
CA GLY A 198 -2.52 -4.70 5.59
C GLY A 198 -1.46 -5.35 4.71
N THR A 199 -0.40 -5.83 5.35
CA THR A 199 0.75 -6.44 4.69
C THR A 199 0.54 -7.91 4.37
N VAL A 200 1.30 -8.41 3.40
CA VAL A 200 1.38 -9.85 3.09
C VAL A 200 2.33 -10.59 4.03
N LYS A 201 3.33 -9.91 4.58
CA LYS A 201 4.41 -10.56 5.35
C LYS A 201 4.00 -11.01 6.76
N ASP A 202 3.08 -10.29 7.40
CA ASP A 202 2.63 -10.50 8.77
C ASP A 202 1.16 -10.94 8.80
N PHE A 203 0.65 -11.28 10.01
CA PHE A 203 -0.78 -11.52 10.18
C PHE A 203 -1.59 -10.28 9.75
N PRO A 204 -2.65 -10.45 8.97
CA PRO A 204 -3.27 -11.69 8.51
C PRO A 204 -2.71 -12.27 7.20
N GLY A 205 -1.62 -11.75 6.63
CA GLY A 205 -1.10 -12.18 5.34
C GLY A 205 -2.07 -11.77 4.22
N SER A 206 -2.29 -10.46 4.04
CA SER A 206 -3.42 -9.98 3.24
C SER A 206 -3.03 -8.99 2.15
N TRP A 207 -3.90 -8.91 1.17
CA TRP A 207 -3.87 -7.97 0.06
C TRP A 207 -5.28 -7.46 -0.25
N ALA A 208 -5.41 -6.39 -1.01
CA ALA A 208 -6.68 -5.84 -1.45
C ALA A 208 -6.91 -6.12 -2.95
N GLU A 209 -8.05 -6.70 -3.27
CA GLU A 209 -8.57 -6.80 -4.63
C GLU A 209 -9.51 -5.61 -4.87
N TYR A 210 -9.33 -4.93 -5.99
CA TYR A 210 -10.21 -3.86 -6.45
C TYR A 210 -10.98 -4.32 -7.67
N ARG A 211 -12.30 -4.36 -7.57
CA ARG A 211 -13.18 -4.70 -8.68
C ARG A 211 -13.78 -3.44 -9.25
N ILE A 212 -13.46 -3.19 -10.51
CA ILE A 212 -13.94 -2.01 -11.22
C ILE A 212 -15.28 -2.35 -11.89
N HIS A 213 -16.30 -1.61 -11.56
CA HIS A 213 -17.64 -1.70 -12.14
C HIS A 213 -18.05 -0.34 -12.70
N ASP A 214 -19.10 -0.32 -13.51
CA ASP A 214 -19.64 0.93 -14.01
C ASP A 214 -20.13 1.80 -12.83
N GLY A 215 -19.50 2.97 -12.67
CA GLY A 215 -19.80 3.94 -11.59
C GLY A 215 -19.35 3.54 -10.18
N MET A 216 -18.65 2.42 -9.97
CA MET A 216 -18.29 1.94 -8.63
C MET A 216 -17.02 1.11 -8.63
N VAL A 217 -16.24 1.24 -7.56
CA VAL A 217 -15.10 0.34 -7.26
C VAL A 217 -15.36 -0.35 -5.92
N LEU A 218 -15.19 -1.67 -5.89
CA LEU A 218 -15.26 -2.46 -4.66
C LEU A 218 -13.86 -2.80 -4.19
N GLN A 219 -13.52 -2.48 -2.94
CA GLN A 219 -12.37 -3.08 -2.26
C GLN A 219 -12.80 -4.36 -1.57
N VAL A 220 -12.12 -5.45 -1.87
CA VAL A 220 -12.32 -6.77 -1.26
C VAL A 220 -11.01 -7.21 -0.61
N HIS A 221 -11.05 -7.43 0.70
CA HIS A 221 -9.90 -7.97 1.42
C HIS A 221 -9.70 -9.44 1.08
N ARG A 222 -8.48 -9.78 0.71
CA ARG A 222 -8.01 -11.14 0.47
C ARG A 222 -6.94 -11.51 1.48
N ARG A 223 -6.85 -12.79 1.79
CA ARG A 223 -5.81 -13.37 2.60
C ARG A 223 -5.11 -14.46 1.78
N VAL A 224 -3.82 -14.68 2.02
CA VAL A 224 -3.12 -15.83 1.44
C VAL A 224 -3.85 -17.13 1.76
N THR A 225 -3.88 -18.06 0.80
CA THR A 225 -4.61 -19.34 0.93
C THR A 225 -3.70 -20.54 1.11
N ASP A 226 -2.41 -20.40 0.80
CA ASP A 226 -1.43 -21.48 1.00
C ASP A 226 -1.31 -21.86 2.48
N PRO A 227 -1.43 -23.16 2.85
CA PRO A 227 -1.41 -23.59 4.24
C PRO A 227 -0.11 -23.24 4.99
N VAL A 228 1.04 -23.32 4.32
CA VAL A 228 2.35 -23.02 4.92
C VAL A 228 2.45 -21.53 5.18
N ALA A 229 2.03 -20.67 4.24
CA ALA A 229 1.99 -19.24 4.41
C ALA A 229 1.00 -18.83 5.52
N LEU A 230 -0.15 -19.48 5.62
CA LEU A 230 -1.11 -19.25 6.70
C LEU A 230 -0.50 -19.59 8.07
N GLU A 231 0.18 -20.72 8.19
CA GLU A 231 0.87 -21.09 9.43
C GLU A 231 1.92 -20.04 9.81
N TRP A 232 2.72 -19.57 8.88
CA TRP A 232 3.67 -18.47 9.08
C TRP A 232 2.99 -17.20 9.57
N SER A 233 1.91 -16.79 8.92
CA SER A 233 1.18 -15.57 9.31
C SER A 233 0.61 -15.68 10.73
N GLU A 234 0.13 -16.85 11.14
CA GLU A 234 -0.38 -17.07 12.50
C GLU A 234 0.71 -16.91 13.58
N ARG A 235 1.98 -17.16 13.28
CA ARG A 235 3.11 -16.93 14.21
C ARG A 235 3.22 -15.47 14.63
N THR A 236 2.88 -14.53 13.74
CA THR A 236 2.95 -13.08 14.01
C THR A 236 1.69 -12.55 14.72
N ARG A 237 0.63 -13.34 14.79
CA ARG A 237 -0.66 -12.94 15.37
C ARG A 237 -0.55 -12.47 16.81
N GLY A 238 0.34 -13.09 17.60
CA GLY A 238 0.57 -12.78 19.01
C GLY A 238 1.56 -11.67 19.29
N MET A 239 2.14 -11.01 18.26
CA MET A 239 3.11 -9.94 18.47
C MET A 239 2.54 -8.79 19.32
N PHE A 240 3.45 -7.98 19.85
CA PHE A 240 3.13 -6.82 20.71
C PHE A 240 2.19 -7.18 21.88
N ALA A 241 2.55 -8.23 22.62
CA ALA A 241 1.77 -8.74 23.75
C ALA A 241 0.31 -9.12 23.39
N GLY A 242 0.09 -9.64 22.18
CA GLY A 242 -1.21 -10.12 21.72
C GLY A 242 -2.11 -9.05 21.10
N THR A 243 -1.68 -7.79 21.03
CA THR A 243 -2.50 -6.70 20.47
C THR A 243 -2.46 -6.65 18.95
N TYR A 244 -1.45 -7.26 18.31
CA TYR A 244 -1.21 -7.14 16.87
C TYR A 244 -2.37 -7.63 16.01
N SER A 245 -3.04 -8.71 16.40
CA SER A 245 -4.14 -9.27 15.59
C SER A 245 -5.31 -8.30 15.41
N GLY A 246 -5.68 -7.57 16.45
CA GLY A 246 -6.71 -6.52 16.36
C GLY A 246 -6.27 -5.32 15.56
N TYR A 247 -5.03 -4.88 15.77
CA TYR A 247 -4.40 -3.78 15.05
C TYR A 247 -4.31 -4.06 13.54
N ALA A 248 -3.70 -5.16 13.15
CA ALA A 248 -3.44 -5.49 11.74
C ALA A 248 -4.74 -5.78 10.96
N ARG A 249 -5.72 -6.39 11.62
CA ARG A 249 -6.96 -6.78 10.98
C ARG A 249 -7.91 -5.60 10.73
N GLY A 250 -7.95 -4.61 11.62
CA GLY A 250 -8.91 -3.52 11.56
C GLY A 250 -10.36 -3.98 11.60
N ARG A 251 -11.30 -3.07 11.36
CA ARG A 251 -12.73 -3.35 11.27
C ARG A 251 -13.09 -3.96 9.92
N ARG A 252 -14.25 -4.61 9.82
CA ARG A 252 -14.75 -5.12 8.53
C ARG A 252 -14.96 -4.00 7.52
N SER A 253 -15.46 -2.86 7.95
CA SER A 253 -15.66 -1.66 7.12
C SER A 253 -14.36 -1.03 6.60
N ASP A 254 -13.24 -1.32 7.23
CA ASP A 254 -11.92 -0.84 6.80
C ASP A 254 -11.36 -1.69 5.64
N ARG A 255 -11.85 -2.92 5.51
CA ARG A 255 -11.32 -3.94 4.61
C ARG A 255 -12.15 -4.18 3.37
N CYS A 256 -13.49 -4.12 3.51
CA CYS A 256 -14.42 -4.40 2.42
C CYS A 256 -15.46 -3.28 2.35
N PHE A 257 -15.44 -2.52 1.26
CA PHE A 257 -16.34 -1.40 1.05
C PHE A 257 -16.45 -1.02 -0.43
N ALA A 258 -17.48 -0.26 -0.76
CA ALA A 258 -17.68 0.30 -2.09
C ALA A 258 -17.28 1.79 -2.11
N MET A 259 -16.74 2.23 -3.23
CA MET A 259 -16.48 3.62 -3.58
C MET A 259 -17.30 3.96 -4.83
N VAL A 260 -18.08 5.03 -4.75
CA VAL A 260 -18.89 5.48 -5.88
C VAL A 260 -18.13 6.57 -6.63
N ALA A 261 -17.97 6.42 -7.94
CA ALA A 261 -17.41 7.45 -8.79
C ALA A 261 -18.30 8.71 -8.76
N ARG A 262 -17.67 9.87 -8.66
CA ARG A 262 -18.35 11.17 -8.56
C ARG A 262 -18.38 11.88 -9.91
#